data_67ea6706847f5a4ff3f81ea7a5536aa4
#
_entry.id   67ea6706847f5a4ff3f81ea7a5536aa4
#
_cell.length_a   1.000
_cell.length_b   1.000
_cell.length_c   1.000
_cell.angle_alpha   90.00
_cell.angle_beta   90.00
_cell.angle_gamma   90.00
#
_symmetry.space_group_name_H-M   'P 1'
#
loop_
_entity.id
_entity.type
_entity.pdbx_description
1 polymer ?
#
loop_
_entity_poly.entity_id
_entity_poly.type
_entity_poly.pdbx_seq_one_letter_code
_entity_poly.pdbx_strand_id
1 'polypeptide(L)'
;MASRNVIILQLRNPVGKEEPLPVLRVYDDIHMLRLKRAFFEDTLYQVARVENADIKIAVAPPSRSVWGKDAIVHLTKRFPDDHAIAGLAARTEIIGQGVAPIEERSRENLEIALKAGYRNIVLMSGYVPTVRSEQVADALRYLSEHKIILGPTIEGGCYLVAMRSDCPEAASMVSIGTDTSYRDTTEALGKKKLKWQEIDLSYDISHQEDIEFIVREINHARFTGDEEIGQCTEAVLSEFMDESEKKAKATSNGRNRTATDE
;
A
#
# COMPACT_ATOMS: atom_id res chain seq x y z
N MET A 1 3.96 -17.08 21.40
CA MET A 1 2.79 -16.29 21.81
C MET A 1 2.45 -15.40 20.62
N ALA A 2 1.18 -15.28 20.23
CA ALA A 2 0.78 -14.35 19.19
C ALA A 2 1.22 -12.93 19.58
N SER A 3 1.63 -12.13 18.60
CA SER A 3 1.98 -10.74 18.79
C SER A 3 0.78 -9.96 19.37
N ARG A 4 1.05 -8.94 20.19
CA ARG A 4 -0.02 -8.02 20.63
C ARG A 4 -0.39 -7.00 19.54
N ASN A 5 0.41 -6.89 18.50
CA ASN A 5 0.27 -5.95 17.41
C ASN A 5 -0.03 -6.68 16.10
N VAL A 6 -0.87 -6.10 15.28
CA VAL A 6 -1.12 -6.56 13.91
C VAL A 6 -1.14 -5.38 12.95
N ILE A 7 -0.56 -5.57 11.78
CA ILE A 7 -0.64 -4.66 10.64
C ILE A 7 -1.42 -5.37 9.55
N ILE A 8 -2.51 -4.75 9.11
CA ILE A 8 -3.39 -5.27 8.07
C ILE A 8 -3.20 -4.42 6.82
N LEU A 9 -2.63 -5.02 5.78
CA LEU A 9 -2.54 -4.41 4.46
C LEU A 9 -3.81 -4.72 3.67
N GLN A 10 -4.63 -3.71 3.43
CA GLN A 10 -5.85 -3.84 2.66
C GLN A 10 -5.58 -3.56 1.19
N LEU A 11 -5.76 -4.56 0.34
CA LEU A 11 -5.63 -4.41 -1.10
C LEU A 11 -6.96 -4.00 -1.71
N ARG A 12 -6.92 -2.96 -2.54
CA ARG A 12 -7.99 -2.69 -3.52
C ARG A 12 -7.88 -3.75 -4.61
N ASN A 13 -9.00 -4.09 -5.25
CA ASN A 13 -8.97 -5.07 -6.33
C ASN A 13 -8.05 -4.59 -7.47
N PRO A 14 -6.91 -5.26 -7.73
CA PRO A 14 -5.98 -4.79 -8.75
C PRO A 14 -6.48 -4.98 -10.19
N VAL A 15 -7.59 -5.71 -10.39
CA VAL A 15 -8.10 -6.13 -11.71
C VAL A 15 -9.60 -5.85 -11.88
N GLY A 16 -10.24 -5.16 -10.95
CA GLY A 16 -11.68 -4.87 -11.02
C GLY A 16 -11.99 -3.65 -11.89
N LYS A 17 -13.14 -3.69 -12.59
CA LYS A 17 -13.70 -2.52 -13.29
C LYS A 17 -14.18 -1.40 -12.34
N GLU A 18 -13.89 -1.52 -11.05
CA GLU A 18 -14.53 -0.72 -10.01
C GLU A 18 -14.01 0.71 -9.90
N GLU A 19 -12.88 1.04 -10.52
CA GLU A 19 -12.46 2.43 -10.68
C GLU A 19 -11.73 2.56 -12.04
N PRO A 20 -12.34 3.18 -13.03
CA PRO A 20 -11.58 3.64 -14.18
C PRO A 20 -10.60 4.70 -13.67
N LEU A 21 -9.31 4.41 -13.69
CA LEU A 21 -8.29 5.43 -13.55
C LEU A 21 -8.61 6.54 -14.56
N PRO A 22 -8.70 7.82 -14.16
CA PRO A 22 -9.00 8.90 -15.08
C PRO A 22 -8.03 8.89 -16.24
N VAL A 23 -8.54 9.24 -17.41
CA VAL A 23 -7.94 9.03 -18.72
C VAL A 23 -6.82 10.03 -18.99
N LEU A 24 -5.61 9.71 -18.57
CA LEU A 24 -4.38 10.10 -19.26
C LEU A 24 -3.54 8.84 -19.40
N ARG A 25 -3.72 8.13 -20.51
CA ARG A 25 -3.10 6.82 -20.76
C ARG A 25 -1.65 6.95 -21.17
N VAL A 26 -0.78 7.26 -20.22
CA VAL A 26 0.65 7.03 -20.41
C VAL A 26 0.97 5.54 -20.31
N TYR A 27 0.23 4.82 -19.45
CA TYR A 27 0.39 3.39 -19.21
C TYR A 27 -0.88 2.63 -19.58
N ASP A 28 -0.73 1.49 -20.27
CA ASP A 28 -1.83 0.56 -20.54
C ASP A 28 -2.16 -0.29 -19.29
N ASP A 29 -3.20 -1.11 -19.40
CA ASP A 29 -3.69 -1.93 -18.28
C ASP A 29 -2.63 -2.93 -17.77
N ILE A 30 -1.72 -3.40 -18.64
CA ILE A 30 -0.65 -4.33 -18.27
C ILE A 30 0.42 -3.60 -17.47
N HIS A 31 0.84 -2.41 -17.91
CA HIS A 31 1.79 -1.58 -17.19
C HIS A 31 1.25 -1.18 -15.81
N MET A 32 -0.03 -0.77 -15.75
CA MET A 32 -0.67 -0.42 -14.47
C MET A 32 -0.77 -1.63 -13.54
N LEU A 33 -0.99 -2.83 -14.05
CA LEU A 33 -0.99 -4.04 -13.24
C LEU A 33 0.39 -4.34 -12.65
N ARG A 34 1.45 -4.18 -13.45
CA ARG A 34 2.85 -4.35 -13.01
C ARG A 34 3.21 -3.31 -11.94
N LEU A 35 2.82 -2.04 -12.13
CA LEU A 35 3.04 -0.98 -11.15
C LEU A 35 2.29 -1.25 -9.84
N LYS A 36 1.00 -1.58 -9.88
CA LYS A 36 0.23 -1.92 -8.67
C LYS A 36 0.87 -3.06 -7.88
N ARG A 37 1.43 -4.04 -8.58
CA ARG A 37 2.18 -5.10 -7.92
C ARG A 37 3.44 -4.55 -7.24
N ALA A 38 4.23 -3.74 -7.93
CA ALA A 38 5.42 -3.13 -7.39
C ALA A 38 5.12 -2.22 -6.19
N PHE A 39 4.05 -1.41 -6.25
CA PHE A 39 3.59 -0.59 -5.13
C PHE A 39 3.28 -1.42 -3.89
N PHE A 40 2.58 -2.54 -4.09
CA PHE A 40 2.28 -3.45 -2.99
C PHE A 40 3.54 -4.12 -2.43
N GLU A 41 4.46 -4.55 -3.29
CA GLU A 41 5.72 -5.16 -2.87
C GLU A 41 6.57 -4.17 -2.07
N ASP A 42 6.67 -2.90 -2.48
CA ASP A 42 7.38 -1.86 -1.72
C ASP A 42 6.71 -1.58 -0.37
N THR A 43 5.37 -1.48 -0.33
CA THR A 43 4.62 -1.31 0.92
C THR A 43 4.86 -2.49 1.87
N LEU A 44 4.77 -3.72 1.35
CA LEU A 44 4.99 -4.93 2.14
C LEU A 44 6.44 -5.04 2.62
N TYR A 45 7.41 -4.61 1.81
CA TYR A 45 8.81 -4.56 2.16
C TYR A 45 9.08 -3.67 3.37
N GLN A 46 8.47 -2.47 3.41
CA GLN A 46 8.58 -1.56 4.55
C GLN A 46 7.86 -2.10 5.79
N VAL A 47 6.66 -2.64 5.62
CA VAL A 47 5.90 -3.24 6.74
C VAL A 47 6.62 -4.47 7.30
N ALA A 48 7.33 -5.23 6.48
CA ALA A 48 8.14 -6.36 6.93
C ALA A 48 9.25 -5.97 7.93
N ARG A 49 9.70 -4.72 7.93
CA ARG A 49 10.70 -4.20 8.88
C ARG A 49 10.13 -3.80 10.23
N VAL A 50 8.82 -3.68 10.34
CA VAL A 50 8.18 -3.37 11.62
C VAL A 50 8.22 -4.60 12.51
N GLU A 51 8.98 -4.50 13.58
CA GLU A 51 9.16 -5.59 14.54
C GLU A 51 7.94 -5.81 15.44
N ASN A 52 7.83 -7.00 16.00
CA ASN A 52 6.81 -7.35 17.01
C ASN A 52 5.36 -7.14 16.54
N ALA A 53 5.10 -7.27 15.25
CA ALA A 53 3.77 -7.23 14.67
C ALA A 53 3.53 -8.43 13.74
N ASP A 54 2.36 -9.05 13.85
CA ASP A 54 1.86 -9.98 12.84
C ASP A 54 1.40 -9.18 11.62
N ILE A 55 1.49 -9.76 10.43
CA ILE A 55 1.06 -9.11 9.19
C ILE A 55 -0.13 -9.88 8.64
N LYS A 56 -1.16 -9.15 8.22
CA LYS A 56 -2.30 -9.71 7.50
C LYS A 56 -2.45 -8.99 6.17
N ILE A 57 -2.58 -9.75 5.10
CA ILE A 57 -2.84 -9.23 3.76
C ILE A 57 -4.29 -9.53 3.42
N ALA A 58 -5.14 -8.50 3.44
CA ALA A 58 -6.56 -8.60 3.16
C ALA A 58 -6.84 -8.37 1.68
N VAL A 59 -7.29 -9.41 0.97
CA VAL A 59 -7.46 -9.43 -0.50
C VAL A 59 -8.90 -9.67 -0.87
N ALA A 60 -9.46 -8.82 -1.72
CA ALA A 60 -10.78 -8.99 -2.33
C ALA A 60 -10.68 -9.06 -3.87
N PRO A 61 -11.36 -10.01 -4.52
CA PRO A 61 -12.06 -11.16 -3.95
C PRO A 61 -11.09 -12.25 -3.45
N PRO A 62 -11.56 -13.26 -2.69
CA PRO A 62 -10.71 -14.32 -2.12
C PRO A 62 -9.93 -15.11 -3.17
N SER A 63 -10.45 -15.22 -4.40
CA SER A 63 -9.75 -15.86 -5.53
C SER A 63 -8.44 -15.16 -5.92
N ARG A 64 -8.20 -13.94 -5.45
CA ARG A 64 -6.98 -13.17 -5.67
C ARG A 64 -5.93 -13.31 -4.56
N SER A 65 -6.16 -14.17 -3.58
CA SER A 65 -5.21 -14.43 -2.48
C SER A 65 -3.81 -14.88 -2.97
N VAL A 66 -3.72 -15.41 -4.18
CA VAL A 66 -2.44 -15.71 -4.85
C VAL A 66 -1.51 -14.49 -4.93
N TRP A 67 -2.06 -13.28 -5.08
CA TRP A 67 -1.28 -12.05 -5.15
C TRP A 67 -0.42 -11.80 -3.91
N GLY A 68 -0.99 -12.00 -2.73
CA GLY A 68 -0.24 -11.86 -1.48
C GLY A 68 0.88 -12.89 -1.36
N LYS A 69 0.62 -14.14 -1.78
CA LYS A 69 1.63 -15.21 -1.79
C LYS A 69 2.76 -14.91 -2.77
N ASP A 70 2.41 -14.50 -3.98
CA ASP A 70 3.39 -14.18 -5.03
C ASP A 70 4.29 -13.00 -4.62
N ALA A 71 3.73 -11.97 -3.96
CA ALA A 71 4.51 -10.84 -3.46
C ALA A 71 5.54 -11.29 -2.41
N ILE A 72 5.15 -12.13 -1.44
CA ILE A 72 6.08 -12.68 -0.45
C ILE A 72 7.19 -13.47 -1.13
N VAL A 73 6.84 -14.36 -2.07
CA VAL A 73 7.83 -15.16 -2.82
C VAL A 73 8.76 -14.27 -3.63
N HIS A 74 8.23 -13.22 -4.27
CA HIS A 74 9.03 -12.30 -5.07
C HIS A 74 10.00 -11.50 -4.19
N LEU A 75 9.54 -10.94 -3.08
CA LEU A 75 10.39 -10.23 -2.13
C LEU A 75 11.49 -11.13 -1.57
N THR A 76 11.17 -12.37 -1.17
CA THR A 76 12.17 -13.33 -0.66
C THR A 76 13.25 -13.65 -1.70
N LYS A 77 12.88 -13.71 -2.98
CA LYS A 77 13.87 -13.94 -4.07
C LYS A 77 14.70 -12.70 -4.37
N ARG A 78 14.10 -11.51 -4.27
CA ARG A 78 14.75 -10.24 -4.58
C ARG A 78 15.72 -9.80 -3.48
N PHE A 79 15.37 -10.08 -2.22
CA PHE A 79 16.12 -9.67 -1.03
C PHE A 79 16.45 -10.89 -0.15
N PRO A 80 17.25 -11.86 -0.64
CA PRO A 80 17.47 -13.13 0.04
C PRO A 80 18.24 -12.98 1.37
N ASP A 81 19.07 -11.94 1.49
CA ASP A 81 19.91 -11.69 2.66
C ASP A 81 19.25 -10.74 3.68
N ASP A 82 18.04 -10.28 3.40
CA ASP A 82 17.31 -9.37 4.28
C ASP A 82 16.57 -10.16 5.37
N HIS A 83 16.99 -9.99 6.62
CA HIS A 83 16.43 -10.69 7.77
C HIS A 83 14.92 -10.43 7.98
N ALA A 84 14.44 -9.21 7.70
CA ALA A 84 13.03 -8.89 7.83
C ALA A 84 12.19 -9.63 6.80
N ILE A 85 12.72 -9.79 5.59
CA ILE A 85 12.09 -10.52 4.49
C ILE A 85 12.18 -12.03 4.69
N ALA A 86 13.29 -12.56 5.20
CA ALA A 86 13.45 -13.98 5.51
C ALA A 86 12.37 -14.50 6.47
N GLY A 87 11.96 -13.68 7.46
CA GLY A 87 10.90 -14.01 8.43
C GLY A 87 9.48 -13.69 7.97
N LEU A 88 9.30 -13.03 6.82
CA LEU A 88 8.02 -12.47 6.39
C LEU A 88 6.91 -13.52 6.27
N ALA A 89 7.19 -14.63 5.59
CA ALA A 89 6.19 -15.69 5.37
C ALA A 89 5.66 -16.30 6.67
N ALA A 90 6.51 -16.44 7.70
CA ALA A 90 6.15 -17.07 8.97
C ALA A 90 5.20 -16.23 9.82
N ARG A 91 5.17 -14.89 9.63
CA ARG A 91 4.33 -13.95 10.39
C ARG A 91 3.25 -13.28 9.54
N THR A 92 3.06 -13.76 8.31
CA THR A 92 2.05 -13.20 7.38
C THR A 92 0.92 -14.18 7.15
N GLU A 93 -0.30 -13.73 7.39
CA GLU A 93 -1.55 -14.41 7.04
C GLU A 93 -2.24 -13.69 5.89
N ILE A 94 -2.77 -14.46 4.92
CA ILE A 94 -3.56 -13.90 3.82
C ILE A 94 -5.03 -14.15 4.08
N ILE A 95 -5.81 -13.07 4.13
CA ILE A 95 -7.24 -13.07 4.41
C ILE A 95 -7.99 -12.79 3.11
N GLY A 96 -8.84 -13.72 2.68
CA GLY A 96 -9.77 -13.49 1.58
C GLY A 96 -11.00 -12.74 2.08
N GLN A 97 -11.34 -11.63 1.43
CA GLN A 97 -12.52 -10.82 1.73
C GLN A 97 -13.56 -10.90 0.62
N GLY A 98 -14.84 -10.73 0.99
CA GLY A 98 -15.93 -10.55 0.04
C GLY A 98 -15.80 -9.28 -0.80
N VAL A 99 -16.57 -9.21 -1.89
CA VAL A 99 -16.69 -8.01 -2.70
C VAL A 99 -17.71 -7.09 -2.01
N ALA A 100 -17.21 -6.11 -1.28
CA ALA A 100 -17.98 -5.10 -0.57
C ALA A 100 -17.29 -3.73 -0.71
N PRO A 101 -17.98 -2.61 -0.44
CA PRO A 101 -17.36 -1.29 -0.36
C PRO A 101 -16.13 -1.32 0.56
N ILE A 102 -15.13 -0.49 0.23
CA ILE A 102 -13.85 -0.52 0.94
C ILE A 102 -14.01 -0.18 2.43
N GLU A 103 -14.97 0.66 2.78
CA GLU A 103 -15.29 1.03 4.16
C GLU A 103 -15.84 -0.16 4.96
N GLU A 104 -16.69 -0.97 4.35
CA GLU A 104 -17.21 -2.19 4.99
C GLU A 104 -16.10 -3.21 5.20
N ARG A 105 -15.22 -3.39 4.21
CA ARG A 105 -14.05 -4.26 4.31
C ARG A 105 -13.06 -3.77 5.36
N SER A 106 -12.88 -2.45 5.48
CA SER A 106 -12.04 -1.83 6.52
C SER A 106 -12.57 -2.18 7.91
N ARG A 107 -13.88 -1.99 8.13
CA ARG A 107 -14.53 -2.35 9.39
C ARG A 107 -14.41 -3.85 9.69
N GLU A 108 -14.69 -4.71 8.71
CA GLU A 108 -14.56 -6.16 8.85
C GLU A 108 -13.15 -6.58 9.29
N ASN A 109 -12.12 -6.02 8.68
CA ASN A 109 -10.73 -6.27 9.04
C ASN A 109 -10.42 -5.91 10.49
N LEU A 110 -10.87 -4.74 10.94
CA LEU A 110 -10.68 -4.29 12.31
C LEU A 110 -11.43 -5.18 13.32
N GLU A 111 -12.67 -5.56 13.02
CA GLU A 111 -13.47 -6.46 13.86
C GLU A 111 -12.85 -7.87 13.95
N ILE A 112 -12.33 -8.41 12.85
CA ILE A 112 -11.62 -9.70 12.84
C ILE A 112 -10.39 -9.63 13.76
N ALA A 113 -9.62 -8.55 13.67
CA ALA A 113 -8.44 -8.38 14.51
C ALA A 113 -8.79 -8.21 16.00
N LEU A 114 -9.86 -7.47 16.31
CA LEU A 114 -10.36 -7.35 17.69
C LEU A 114 -10.79 -8.70 18.26
N LYS A 115 -11.55 -9.50 17.49
CA LYS A 115 -11.99 -10.84 17.88
C LYS A 115 -10.81 -11.81 18.05
N ALA A 116 -9.73 -11.63 17.28
CA ALA A 116 -8.50 -12.41 17.40
C ALA A 116 -7.65 -12.02 18.64
N GLY A 117 -8.03 -10.97 19.37
CA GLY A 117 -7.40 -10.57 20.63
C GLY A 117 -6.16 -9.67 20.46
N TYR A 118 -5.94 -9.09 19.27
CA TYR A 118 -4.87 -8.10 19.10
C TYR A 118 -5.16 -6.84 19.91
N ARG A 119 -4.12 -6.32 20.57
CA ARG A 119 -4.24 -5.11 21.38
C ARG A 119 -4.14 -3.84 20.54
N ASN A 120 -3.15 -3.80 19.66
CA ASN A 120 -2.88 -2.68 18.77
C ASN A 120 -3.06 -3.15 17.33
N ILE A 121 -3.91 -2.47 16.60
CA ILE A 121 -4.32 -2.84 15.26
C ILE A 121 -4.01 -1.65 14.33
N VAL A 122 -3.22 -1.90 13.30
CA VAL A 122 -2.97 -0.96 12.21
C VAL A 122 -3.67 -1.51 10.98
N LEU A 123 -4.51 -0.72 10.36
CA LEU A 123 -5.10 -0.95 9.05
C LEU A 123 -4.51 0.07 8.09
N MET A 124 -3.93 -0.36 7.00
CA MET A 124 -3.36 0.56 6.01
C MET A 124 -3.57 0.09 4.58
N SER A 125 -3.49 1.04 3.65
CA SER A 125 -3.49 0.74 2.22
C SER A 125 -2.28 -0.11 1.84
N GLY A 126 -2.49 -1.06 0.93
CA GLY A 126 -1.40 -1.84 0.34
C GLY A 126 -0.66 -1.10 -0.79
N TYR A 127 -1.04 0.13 -1.12
CA TYR A 127 -0.48 0.89 -2.25
C TYR A 127 0.13 2.22 -1.81
N VAL A 128 1.05 2.16 -0.85
CA VAL A 128 1.81 3.30 -0.32
C VAL A 128 3.32 3.02 -0.46
N PRO A 129 3.86 2.96 -1.69
CA PRO A 129 5.21 2.45 -1.97
C PRO A 129 6.33 3.29 -1.38
N THR A 130 6.04 4.53 -0.97
CA THR A 130 7.00 5.44 -0.34
C THR A 130 6.84 5.56 1.17
N VAL A 131 5.92 4.77 1.78
CA VAL A 131 5.81 4.70 3.24
C VAL A 131 7.12 4.19 3.84
N ARG A 132 7.51 4.74 4.98
CA ARG A 132 8.69 4.28 5.73
C ARG A 132 8.28 3.36 6.87
N SER A 133 9.10 2.37 7.15
CA SER A 133 8.88 1.46 8.29
C SER A 133 8.73 2.21 9.62
N GLU A 134 9.47 3.31 9.78
CA GLU A 134 9.40 4.18 10.95
C GLU A 134 8.01 4.82 11.13
N GLN A 135 7.37 5.26 10.06
CA GLN A 135 6.01 5.84 10.12
C GLN A 135 5.00 4.82 10.66
N VAL A 136 5.10 3.57 10.19
CA VAL A 136 4.22 2.48 10.66
C VAL A 136 4.55 2.07 12.09
N ALA A 137 5.83 2.03 12.45
CA ALA A 137 6.29 1.76 13.81
C ALA A 137 5.85 2.88 14.78
N ASP A 138 5.90 4.13 14.35
CA ASP A 138 5.43 5.29 15.12
C ASP A 138 3.92 5.21 15.37
N ALA A 139 3.12 4.78 14.39
CA ALA A 139 1.70 4.55 14.61
C ALA A 139 1.46 3.55 15.77
N LEU A 140 2.21 2.45 15.81
CA LEU A 140 2.13 1.48 16.92
C LEU A 140 2.65 2.07 18.24
N ARG A 141 3.72 2.85 18.20
CA ARG A 141 4.31 3.49 19.39
C ARG A 141 3.35 4.51 20.01
N TYR A 142 2.72 5.36 19.18
CA TYR A 142 1.76 6.37 19.64
C TYR A 142 0.48 5.76 20.25
N LEU A 143 0.14 4.52 19.91
CA LEU A 143 -0.95 3.81 20.58
C LEU A 143 -0.67 3.53 22.08
N SER A 144 0.55 3.75 22.58
CA SER A 144 0.81 3.72 24.02
C SER A 144 0.14 4.88 24.77
N GLU A 145 0.02 6.04 24.13
CA GLU A 145 -0.52 7.28 24.71
C GLU A 145 -1.91 7.65 24.15
N HIS A 146 -2.17 7.25 22.90
CA HIS A 146 -3.40 7.55 22.17
C HIS A 146 -4.18 6.28 21.87
N LYS A 147 -5.49 6.38 21.66
CA LYS A 147 -6.33 5.25 21.32
C LYS A 147 -6.54 5.07 19.83
N ILE A 148 -6.38 6.16 19.07
CA ILE A 148 -6.62 6.21 17.64
C ILE A 148 -5.52 7.05 17.01
N ILE A 149 -4.92 6.53 15.93
CA ILE A 149 -3.93 7.23 15.13
C ILE A 149 -4.44 7.27 13.69
N LEU A 150 -4.28 8.41 13.03
CA LEU A 150 -4.63 8.60 11.64
C LEU A 150 -3.38 8.98 10.83
N GLY A 151 -3.18 8.33 9.69
CA GLY A 151 -2.22 8.72 8.66
C GLY A 151 -3.00 9.32 7.48
N PRO A 152 -3.10 10.65 7.39
CA PRO A 152 -3.83 11.31 6.32
C PRO A 152 -3.10 11.20 4.99
N THR A 153 -3.84 11.31 3.87
CA THR A 153 -3.26 11.51 2.54
C THR A 153 -3.42 12.94 2.08
N ILE A 154 -2.60 13.35 1.11
CA ILE A 154 -2.67 14.70 0.54
C ILE A 154 -4.02 14.94 -0.15
N GLU A 155 -4.63 13.90 -0.73
CA GLU A 155 -5.92 13.95 -1.42
C GLU A 155 -7.11 14.02 -0.47
N GLY A 156 -6.91 13.96 0.84
CA GLY A 156 -7.97 14.04 1.86
C GLY A 156 -8.47 12.69 2.36
N GLY A 157 -7.80 11.60 1.98
CA GLY A 157 -8.04 10.25 2.48
C GLY A 157 -7.24 9.91 3.74
N CYS A 158 -7.28 8.63 4.10
CA CYS A 158 -6.37 8.02 5.07
C CYS A 158 -5.64 6.85 4.39
N TYR A 159 -4.30 6.84 4.46
CA TYR A 159 -3.51 5.67 4.06
C TYR A 159 -3.36 4.67 5.20
N LEU A 160 -3.47 5.14 6.43
CA LEU A 160 -3.31 4.35 7.65
C LEU A 160 -4.30 4.81 8.72
N VAL A 161 -4.88 3.85 9.40
CA VAL A 161 -5.60 4.04 10.65
C VAL A 161 -5.09 3.02 11.65
N ALA A 162 -4.73 3.46 12.87
CA ALA A 162 -4.40 2.55 13.94
C ALA A 162 -5.32 2.76 15.15
N MET A 163 -5.64 1.65 15.84
CA MET A 163 -6.51 1.68 17.00
C MET A 163 -6.11 0.68 18.07
N ARG A 164 -6.49 0.97 19.31
CA ARG A 164 -6.37 0.05 20.43
C ARG A 164 -7.66 -0.74 20.63
N SER A 165 -7.52 -1.99 21.10
CA SER A 165 -8.66 -2.85 21.37
C SER A 165 -9.57 -2.37 22.53
N ASP A 166 -9.09 -1.44 23.38
CA ASP A 166 -9.90 -0.82 24.42
C ASP A 166 -10.75 0.38 23.94
N CYS A 167 -10.79 0.60 22.61
CA CYS A 167 -11.68 1.55 21.94
C CYS A 167 -12.37 0.88 20.73
N PRO A 168 -13.09 -0.25 20.93
CA PRO A 168 -13.61 -1.05 19.83
C PRO A 168 -14.66 -0.33 18.99
N GLU A 169 -15.33 0.68 19.55
CA GLU A 169 -16.28 1.52 18.83
C GLU A 169 -15.64 2.29 17.67
N ALA A 170 -14.35 2.56 17.72
CA ALA A 170 -13.62 3.21 16.64
C ALA A 170 -13.67 2.41 15.33
N ALA A 171 -13.74 1.08 15.40
CA ALA A 171 -13.76 0.23 14.20
C ALA A 171 -14.92 0.54 13.24
N SER A 172 -16.03 1.07 13.74
CA SER A 172 -17.18 1.48 12.92
C SER A 172 -17.12 2.91 12.39
N MET A 173 -16.10 3.68 12.80
CA MET A 173 -15.97 5.10 12.49
C MET A 173 -14.80 5.41 11.59
N VAL A 174 -13.84 4.48 11.47
CA VAL A 174 -12.61 4.68 10.73
C VAL A 174 -12.62 3.85 9.45
N SER A 175 -12.06 4.42 8.39
CA SER A 175 -11.87 3.75 7.10
C SER A 175 -10.63 4.28 6.40
N ILE A 176 -10.18 3.53 5.39
CA ILE A 176 -9.10 3.92 4.50
C ILE A 176 -9.56 3.79 3.04
N GLY A 177 -8.84 4.41 2.14
CA GLY A 177 -8.92 4.09 0.73
C GLY A 177 -9.97 4.84 -0.07
N THR A 178 -10.56 5.92 0.46
CA THR A 178 -11.34 6.90 -0.30
C THR A 178 -10.81 8.31 -0.04
N ASP A 179 -11.00 9.23 -0.98
CA ASP A 179 -10.52 10.62 -0.88
C ASP A 179 -11.26 11.43 0.20
N THR A 180 -12.31 10.88 0.78
CA THR A 180 -13.06 11.49 1.88
C THR A 180 -12.87 10.81 3.22
N SER A 181 -12.11 9.69 3.25
CA SER A 181 -12.01 8.84 4.44
C SER A 181 -11.43 9.57 5.67
N TYR A 182 -10.53 10.54 5.49
CA TYR A 182 -10.03 11.36 6.59
C TYR A 182 -11.14 12.25 7.18
N ARG A 183 -11.84 13.00 6.34
CA ARG A 183 -12.94 13.88 6.77
C ARG A 183 -14.03 13.06 7.45
N ASP A 184 -14.49 11.99 6.81
CA ASP A 184 -15.60 11.18 7.30
C ASP A 184 -15.24 10.51 8.64
N THR A 185 -13.99 10.04 8.77
CA THR A 185 -13.45 9.50 10.04
C THR A 185 -13.40 10.57 11.14
N THR A 186 -12.80 11.73 10.87
CA THR A 186 -12.65 12.79 11.88
C THR A 186 -13.98 13.36 12.33
N GLU A 187 -14.96 13.50 11.42
CA GLU A 187 -16.32 13.88 11.78
C GLU A 187 -17.00 12.83 12.67
N ALA A 188 -16.86 11.54 12.34
CA ALA A 188 -17.46 10.46 13.13
C ALA A 188 -16.86 10.39 14.55
N LEU A 189 -15.52 10.47 14.65
CA LEU A 189 -14.80 10.50 15.90
C LEU A 189 -15.17 11.73 16.73
N GLY A 190 -15.25 12.91 16.11
CA GLY A 190 -15.63 14.17 16.76
C GLY A 190 -17.04 14.13 17.35
N LYS A 191 -18.02 13.55 16.65
CA LYS A 191 -19.40 13.34 17.17
C LYS A 191 -19.42 12.50 18.44
N LYS A 192 -18.47 11.58 18.61
CA LYS A 192 -18.31 10.71 19.79
C LYS A 192 -17.31 11.28 20.81
N LYS A 193 -16.73 12.46 20.54
CA LYS A 193 -15.68 13.10 21.39
C LYS A 193 -14.46 12.21 21.60
N LEU A 194 -14.18 11.32 20.66
CA LEU A 194 -12.96 10.51 20.65
C LEU A 194 -11.80 11.35 20.13
N LYS A 195 -10.67 11.27 20.82
CA LYS A 195 -9.44 11.96 20.41
C LYS A 195 -8.59 11.04 19.57
N TRP A 196 -7.88 11.61 18.61
CA TRP A 196 -6.91 10.93 17.77
C TRP A 196 -5.61 11.72 17.71
N GLN A 197 -4.54 11.06 17.31
CA GLN A 197 -3.25 11.65 16.95
C GLN A 197 -3.03 11.42 15.46
N GLU A 198 -2.43 12.36 14.79
CA GLU A 198 -2.00 12.21 13.39
C GLU A 198 -0.52 11.86 13.31
N ILE A 199 -0.16 11.09 12.31
CA ILE A 199 1.21 10.88 11.85
C ILE A 199 1.41 11.58 10.50
N ASP A 200 2.64 11.52 9.97
CA ASP A 200 3.01 12.23 8.76
C ASP A 200 2.11 11.89 7.58
N LEU A 201 1.87 12.90 6.75
CA LEU A 201 1.17 12.78 5.47
C LEU A 201 1.89 11.80 4.55
N SER A 202 1.12 11.05 3.75
CA SER A 202 1.65 10.21 2.70
C SER A 202 0.74 10.25 1.45
N TYR A 203 1.10 9.49 0.45
CA TYR A 203 0.31 9.32 -0.77
C TYR A 203 -0.28 7.91 -0.78
N ASP A 204 -1.58 7.79 -1.04
CA ASP A 204 -2.20 6.52 -1.42
C ASP A 204 -2.49 6.56 -2.92
N ILE A 205 -1.84 5.71 -3.69
CA ILE A 205 -1.95 5.75 -5.14
C ILE A 205 -3.34 5.34 -5.57
N SER A 206 -4.10 6.31 -6.00
CA SER A 206 -5.45 6.16 -6.51
C SER A 206 -5.54 6.46 -8.00
N HIS A 207 -4.70 7.37 -8.50
CA HIS A 207 -4.75 7.89 -9.86
C HIS A 207 -3.39 7.76 -10.56
N GLN A 208 -3.39 7.87 -11.88
CA GLN A 208 -2.16 7.80 -12.68
C GLN A 208 -1.23 8.99 -12.42
N GLU A 209 -1.80 10.14 -12.12
CA GLU A 209 -1.07 11.39 -11.79
C GLU A 209 -0.21 11.22 -10.53
N ASP A 210 -0.61 10.36 -9.62
CA ASP A 210 0.13 10.06 -8.38
C ASP A 210 1.50 9.44 -8.67
N ILE A 211 1.68 8.83 -9.84
CA ILE A 211 2.95 8.22 -10.26
C ILE A 211 4.06 9.26 -10.34
N GLU A 212 3.77 10.48 -10.80
CA GLU A 212 4.77 11.54 -10.85
C GLU A 212 5.27 11.93 -9.46
N PHE A 213 4.39 11.96 -8.47
CA PHE A 213 4.77 12.22 -7.07
C PHE A 213 5.67 11.11 -6.53
N ILE A 214 5.31 9.85 -6.81
CA ILE A 214 6.12 8.71 -6.38
C ILE A 214 7.51 8.75 -6.99
N VAL A 215 7.62 9.05 -8.29
CA VAL A 215 8.92 9.19 -8.95
C VAL A 215 9.77 10.28 -8.27
N ARG A 216 9.15 11.41 -7.89
CA ARG A 216 9.85 12.48 -7.16
C ARG A 216 10.29 12.03 -5.77
N GLU A 217 9.44 11.34 -5.02
CA GLU A 217 9.77 10.82 -3.70
C GLU A 217 10.90 9.78 -3.75
N ILE A 218 10.86 8.85 -4.71
CA ILE A 218 11.93 7.87 -4.93
C ILE A 218 13.23 8.58 -5.29
N ASN A 219 13.22 9.55 -6.22
CA ASN A 219 14.41 10.31 -6.58
C ASN A 219 14.96 11.11 -5.39
N HIS A 220 14.09 11.70 -4.56
CA HIS A 220 14.51 12.37 -3.34
C HIS A 220 15.15 11.40 -2.35
N ALA A 221 14.57 10.22 -2.16
CA ALA A 221 15.14 9.17 -1.32
C ALA A 221 16.54 8.76 -1.79
N ARG A 222 16.74 8.54 -3.09
CA ARG A 222 18.08 8.25 -3.67
C ARG A 222 19.06 9.40 -3.44
N PHE A 223 18.61 10.64 -3.65
CA PHE A 223 19.45 11.82 -3.41
C PHE A 223 19.90 11.94 -1.94
N THR A 224 19.06 11.51 -1.00
CA THR A 224 19.38 11.51 0.44
C THR A 224 20.09 10.24 0.92
N GLY A 225 20.39 9.30 0.03
CA GLY A 225 21.07 8.05 0.34
C GLY A 225 20.17 6.95 0.89
N ASP A 226 18.86 7.10 0.77
CA ASP A 226 17.89 6.08 1.15
C ASP A 226 17.60 5.16 -0.06
N GLU A 227 18.21 4.00 -0.04
CA GLU A 227 18.08 2.99 -1.10
C GLU A 227 16.87 2.05 -0.88
N GLU A 228 16.17 2.14 0.25
CA GLU A 228 15.14 1.18 0.62
C GLU A 228 13.74 1.56 0.15
N ILE A 229 13.50 2.83 -0.18
CA ILE A 229 12.19 3.34 -0.60
C ILE A 229 11.94 3.06 -2.08
N GLY A 230 10.80 2.44 -2.40
CA GLY A 230 10.28 2.30 -3.76
C GLY A 230 11.11 1.47 -4.73
N GLN A 231 11.92 0.52 -4.24
CA GLN A 231 12.85 -0.27 -5.06
C GLN A 231 12.16 -1.12 -6.14
N CYS A 232 11.01 -1.71 -5.83
CA CYS A 232 10.26 -2.52 -6.78
C CYS A 232 9.59 -1.63 -7.84
N THR A 233 9.07 -0.48 -7.40
CA THR A 233 8.45 0.53 -8.27
C THR A 233 9.47 1.11 -9.24
N GLU A 234 10.64 1.52 -8.75
CA GLU A 234 11.74 2.07 -9.56
C GLU A 234 12.20 1.08 -10.63
N ALA A 235 12.34 -0.21 -10.28
CA ALA A 235 12.72 -1.24 -11.22
C ALA A 235 11.71 -1.37 -12.37
N VAL A 236 10.41 -1.40 -12.06
CA VAL A 236 9.35 -1.50 -13.07
C VAL A 236 9.30 -0.26 -13.95
N LEU A 237 9.45 0.94 -13.39
CA LEU A 237 9.50 2.18 -14.16
C LEU A 237 10.70 2.23 -15.10
N SER A 238 11.87 1.77 -14.64
CA SER A 238 13.09 1.67 -15.49
C SER A 238 12.89 0.71 -16.66
N GLU A 239 12.24 -0.43 -16.44
CA GLU A 239 11.91 -1.36 -17.52
C GLU A 239 10.99 -0.74 -18.57
N PHE A 240 10.01 0.08 -18.17
CA PHE A 240 9.11 0.78 -19.10
C PHE A 240 9.86 1.82 -19.95
N MET A 241 10.82 2.52 -19.37
CA MET A 241 11.67 3.46 -20.11
C MET A 241 12.48 2.71 -21.17
N ASP A 242 13.11 1.60 -20.82
CA ASP A 242 13.88 0.76 -21.74
C ASP A 242 13.02 0.20 -22.88
N GLU A 243 11.81 -0.26 -22.59
CA GLU A 243 10.85 -0.74 -23.58
C GLU A 243 10.43 0.37 -24.56
N SER A 244 10.22 1.58 -24.05
CA SER A 244 9.87 2.76 -24.86
C SER A 244 11.00 3.17 -25.78
N GLU A 245 12.25 3.17 -25.30
CA GLU A 245 13.41 3.47 -26.12
C GLU A 245 13.65 2.43 -27.23
N LYS A 246 13.46 1.14 -26.91
CA LYS A 246 13.58 0.08 -27.91
C LYS A 246 12.54 0.23 -29.03
N LYS A 247 11.30 0.56 -28.67
CA LYS A 247 10.21 0.83 -29.63
C LYS A 247 10.53 2.04 -30.52
N ALA A 248 11.05 3.14 -29.94
CA ALA A 248 11.43 4.34 -30.69
C ALA A 248 12.56 4.07 -31.68
N LYS A 249 13.60 3.31 -31.27
CA LYS A 249 14.73 2.92 -32.14
C LYS A 249 14.27 2.00 -33.28
N ALA A 250 13.36 1.05 -33.01
CA ALA A 250 12.80 0.18 -34.06
C ALA A 250 12.00 0.95 -35.10
N THR A 251 11.21 1.95 -34.68
CA THR A 251 10.39 2.79 -35.55
C THR A 251 11.27 3.70 -36.44
N SER A 252 12.37 4.25 -35.89
CA SER A 252 13.32 5.09 -36.65
C SER A 252 14.08 4.28 -37.70
N ASN A 253 14.50 3.06 -37.39
CA ASN A 253 15.19 2.16 -38.34
C ASN A 253 14.26 1.66 -39.45
N GLY A 254 12.96 1.48 -39.19
CA GLY A 254 11.96 1.14 -40.20
C GLY A 254 11.73 2.24 -41.21
N ARG A 255 11.73 3.51 -40.79
CA ARG A 255 11.57 4.67 -41.70
C ARG A 255 12.78 4.90 -42.62
N ASN A 256 14.00 4.59 -42.17
CA ASN A 256 15.19 4.74 -42.99
C ASN A 256 15.33 3.63 -44.07
N ARG A 257 14.65 2.49 -43.91
CA ARG A 257 14.68 1.41 -44.94
C ARG A 257 13.70 1.64 -46.10
N THR A 258 12.62 2.40 -45.89
CA THR A 258 11.65 2.74 -46.94
C THR A 258 12.05 3.96 -47.76
N ALA A 259 13.05 4.73 -47.36
CA ALA A 259 13.52 5.91 -48.06
C ALA A 259 14.72 5.65 -49.04
N THR A 260 15.17 4.41 -49.13
CA THR A 260 16.29 3.99 -50.01
C THR A 260 15.86 3.17 -51.22
N ASP A 261 14.56 2.89 -51.38
CA ASP A 261 14.00 2.10 -52.48
C ASP A 261 13.12 2.96 -53.45
N GLU A 262 13.36 4.28 -53.58
CA GLU A 262 12.81 5.14 -54.65
C GLU A 262 13.93 5.70 -55.54
#